data_1f877a83bbf6ccd839c466c743f7793b
#
_entry.id   1f877a83bbf6ccd839c466c743f7793b
#
_cell.length_a   1.000
_cell.length_b   1.000
_cell.length_c   1.000
_cell.angle_alpha   90.00
_cell.angle_beta   90.00
_cell.angle_gamma   90.00
#
_symmetry.space_group_name_H-M   'P 1'
#
loop_
_entity.id
_entity.type
_entity.pdbx_description
1 polymer ?
#
loop_
_entity_poly.entity_id
_entity_poly.type
_entity_poly.pdbx_seq_one_letter_code
_entity_poly.pdbx_strand_id
1 'polypeptide(L)'
;MGTWDTSLYGGDLPLDIKDEYYEQLYEGHTPEEAAALVWKELRLGEEDLPVFRLILADVQWKLGQMTEDTLRNALEVLDNGAAMAEWEGASESDRRSRQRVLDRLRKKLESPQGPLKTVKRPKPKKFKYKIGDVISVQLVPELVKGKPEIEIYCNKYFMVQA
;
A
#
# COMPACT_ATOMS: atom_id res chain seq x y z
N MET A 1 10.84 2.30 8.33
CA MET A 1 9.47 2.75 7.97
C MET A 1 8.47 2.05 8.87
N GLY A 2 7.44 2.74 9.35
CA GLY A 2 6.53 2.19 10.37
C GLY A 2 5.40 1.36 9.78
N THR A 3 5.07 0.25 10.45
CA THR A 3 3.84 -0.51 10.18
C THR A 3 2.73 0.08 11.03
N TRP A 4 1.62 0.49 10.40
CA TRP A 4 0.51 1.17 11.10
C TRP A 4 -0.56 0.21 11.62
N ASP A 5 -0.73 -0.93 10.93
CA ASP A 5 -1.70 -1.96 11.29
C ASP A 5 -1.26 -3.33 10.76
N THR A 6 -2.05 -4.36 11.06
CA THR A 6 -1.77 -5.74 10.67
C THR A 6 -2.19 -6.11 9.25
N SER A 7 -2.73 -5.16 8.46
CA SER A 7 -3.18 -5.42 7.08
C SER A 7 -2.00 -5.69 6.14
N LEU A 8 -2.28 -6.21 4.95
CA LEU A 8 -1.26 -6.44 3.94
C LEU A 8 -0.59 -5.11 3.50
N TYR A 9 -1.37 -4.03 3.51
CA TYR A 9 -0.95 -2.67 3.13
C TYR A 9 -0.80 -1.73 4.33
N GLY A 10 -0.50 -2.28 5.51
CA GLY A 10 -0.40 -1.56 6.77
C GLY A 10 0.91 -0.81 6.99
N GLY A 11 1.53 -0.28 5.96
CA GLY A 11 2.78 0.49 6.04
C GLY A 11 3.06 1.25 4.75
N ASP A 12 4.07 2.12 4.76
CA ASP A 12 4.48 2.92 3.61
C ASP A 12 4.98 2.03 2.47
N LEU A 13 5.94 1.16 2.75
CA LEU A 13 6.57 0.32 1.73
C LEU A 13 5.58 -0.52 0.89
N PRO A 14 4.59 -1.23 1.48
CA PRO A 14 3.56 -1.91 0.70
C PRO A 14 2.78 -1.01 -0.25
N LEU A 15 2.49 0.23 0.16
CA LEU A 15 1.78 1.21 -0.66
C LEU A 15 2.67 1.74 -1.78
N ASP A 16 3.92 2.06 -1.48
CA ASP A 16 4.90 2.54 -2.46
C ASP A 16 5.14 1.49 -3.55
N ILE A 17 5.33 0.21 -3.17
CA ILE A 17 5.47 -0.90 -4.13
C ILE A 17 4.25 -0.98 -5.05
N LYS A 18 3.05 -0.94 -4.47
CA LYS A 18 1.81 -0.99 -5.24
C LYS A 18 1.70 0.20 -6.20
N ASP A 19 1.89 1.41 -5.70
CA ASP A 19 1.66 2.62 -6.48
C ASP A 19 2.71 2.77 -7.58
N GLU A 20 3.98 2.46 -7.30
CA GLU A 20 5.05 2.42 -8.31
C GLU A 20 4.78 1.36 -9.38
N TYR A 21 4.30 0.15 -8.98
CA TYR A 21 3.94 -0.89 -9.96
C TYR A 21 2.85 -0.41 -10.92
N TYR A 22 1.82 0.30 -10.41
CA TYR A 22 0.80 0.88 -11.28
C TYR A 22 1.36 1.97 -12.20
N GLU A 23 2.28 2.82 -11.73
CA GLU A 23 2.92 3.84 -12.57
C GLU A 23 3.67 3.20 -13.73
N GLN A 24 4.45 2.15 -13.48
CA GLN A 24 5.17 1.41 -14.52
C GLN A 24 4.20 0.79 -15.56
N LEU A 25 3.07 0.25 -15.10
CA LEU A 25 2.04 -0.25 -16.02
C LEU A 25 1.36 0.88 -16.83
N TYR A 26 1.18 2.08 -16.26
CA TYR A 26 0.66 3.24 -16.99
C TYR A 26 1.62 3.73 -18.07
N GLU A 27 2.92 3.50 -17.89
CA GLU A 27 3.96 3.81 -18.87
C GLU A 27 4.04 2.75 -19.99
N GLY A 28 3.33 1.65 -19.84
CA GLY A 28 3.19 0.61 -20.85
C GLY A 28 4.19 -0.55 -20.71
N HIS A 29 4.87 -0.65 -19.57
CA HIS A 29 5.75 -1.77 -19.30
C HIS A 29 4.98 -3.08 -19.10
N THR A 30 5.61 -4.19 -19.43
CA THR A 30 5.06 -5.53 -19.11
C THR A 30 5.06 -5.77 -17.60
N PRO A 31 4.28 -6.74 -17.08
CA PRO A 31 4.29 -7.07 -15.67
C PRO A 31 5.68 -7.39 -15.10
N GLU A 32 6.52 -8.06 -15.89
CA GLU A 32 7.88 -8.43 -15.51
C GLU A 32 8.81 -7.22 -15.47
N GLU A 33 8.74 -6.37 -16.50
CA GLU A 33 9.51 -5.11 -16.57
C GLU A 33 9.11 -4.18 -15.44
N ALA A 34 7.80 -4.02 -15.20
CA ALA A 34 7.27 -3.20 -14.11
C ALA A 34 7.78 -3.69 -12.74
N ALA A 35 7.78 -5.00 -12.48
CA ALA A 35 8.31 -5.55 -11.24
C ALA A 35 9.81 -5.26 -11.05
N ALA A 36 10.61 -5.41 -12.12
CA ALA A 36 12.04 -5.11 -12.07
C ALA A 36 12.32 -3.62 -11.85
N LEU A 37 11.52 -2.74 -12.46
CA LEU A 37 11.63 -1.29 -12.29
C LEU A 37 11.24 -0.87 -10.87
N VAL A 38 10.16 -1.39 -10.30
CA VAL A 38 9.78 -1.13 -8.89
C VAL A 38 10.93 -1.45 -7.95
N TRP A 39 11.55 -2.63 -8.10
CA TRP A 39 12.69 -3.02 -7.28
C TRP A 39 13.83 -2.01 -7.34
N LYS A 40 14.14 -1.55 -8.53
CA LYS A 40 15.23 -0.59 -8.80
C LYS A 40 14.90 0.82 -8.31
N GLU A 41 13.72 1.34 -8.66
CA GLU A 41 13.35 2.75 -8.37
C GLU A 41 13.15 2.97 -6.86
N LEU A 42 12.55 2.02 -6.16
CA LEU A 42 12.42 2.08 -4.70
C LEU A 42 13.70 1.66 -3.96
N ARG A 43 14.76 1.25 -4.68
CA ARG A 43 16.06 0.82 -4.10
C ARG A 43 15.89 -0.25 -3.03
N LEU A 44 15.03 -1.24 -3.29
CA LEU A 44 14.71 -2.29 -2.34
C LEU A 44 15.92 -3.18 -2.05
N GLY A 45 16.04 -3.59 -0.78
CA GLY A 45 17.07 -4.52 -0.29
C GLY A 45 16.52 -5.94 -0.09
N GLU A 46 17.39 -6.85 0.32
CA GLU A 46 16.99 -8.25 0.59
C GLU A 46 15.98 -8.35 1.73
N GLU A 47 16.03 -7.44 2.70
CA GLU A 47 15.06 -7.33 3.80
C GLU A 47 13.65 -6.99 3.34
N ASP A 48 13.52 -6.29 2.21
CA ASP A 48 12.22 -5.88 1.65
C ASP A 48 11.59 -6.97 0.78
N LEU A 49 12.37 -8.00 0.43
CA LEU A 49 11.98 -9.05 -0.51
C LEU A 49 10.67 -9.76 -0.12
N PRO A 50 10.43 -10.12 1.15
CA PRO A 50 9.18 -10.75 1.55
C PRO A 50 7.96 -9.86 1.29
N VAL A 51 8.03 -8.58 1.65
CA VAL A 51 6.96 -7.60 1.43
C VAL A 51 6.74 -7.39 -0.06
N PHE A 52 7.81 -7.17 -0.83
CA PHE A 52 7.75 -6.99 -2.27
C PHE A 52 7.04 -8.17 -2.97
N ARG A 53 7.45 -9.40 -2.69
CA ARG A 53 6.87 -10.61 -3.30
C ARG A 53 5.36 -10.74 -3.00
N LEU A 54 4.94 -10.46 -1.76
CA LEU A 54 3.55 -10.57 -1.37
C LEU A 54 2.67 -9.48 -2.00
N ILE A 55 3.14 -8.23 -2.02
CA ILE A 55 2.41 -7.12 -2.61
C ILE A 55 2.32 -7.28 -4.12
N LEU A 56 3.41 -7.64 -4.79
CA LEU A 56 3.42 -7.89 -6.21
C LEU A 56 2.41 -8.98 -6.61
N ALA A 57 2.41 -10.11 -5.89
CA ALA A 57 1.46 -11.19 -6.14
C ALA A 57 0.01 -10.75 -5.92
N ASP A 58 -0.29 -10.00 -4.85
CA ASP A 58 -1.64 -9.50 -4.59
C ASP A 58 -2.14 -8.56 -5.70
N VAL A 59 -1.29 -7.65 -6.18
CA VAL A 59 -1.63 -6.70 -7.23
C VAL A 59 -1.78 -7.43 -8.57
N GLN A 60 -0.84 -8.28 -8.95
CA GLN A 60 -0.91 -9.03 -10.20
C GLN A 60 -2.12 -9.96 -10.23
N TRP A 61 -2.46 -10.62 -9.11
CA TRP A 61 -3.67 -11.43 -9.02
C TRP A 61 -4.94 -10.60 -9.25
N LYS A 62 -5.04 -9.41 -8.64
CA LYS A 62 -6.16 -8.47 -8.83
C LYS A 62 -6.32 -8.01 -10.28
N LEU A 63 -5.21 -7.90 -11.00
CA LEU A 63 -5.17 -7.48 -12.40
C LEU A 63 -5.33 -8.63 -13.40
N GLY A 64 -5.34 -9.88 -12.93
CA GLY A 64 -5.44 -11.05 -13.80
C GLY A 64 -4.17 -11.30 -14.63
N GLN A 65 -3.01 -10.89 -14.11
CA GLN A 65 -1.71 -11.00 -14.81
C GLN A 65 -0.61 -11.65 -13.96
N MET A 66 -0.99 -12.35 -12.88
CA MET A 66 -0.05 -13.05 -12.04
C MET A 66 0.59 -14.21 -12.80
N THR A 67 1.92 -14.27 -12.80
CA THR A 67 2.71 -15.34 -13.41
C THR A 67 2.92 -16.50 -12.43
N GLU A 68 3.29 -17.67 -12.95
CA GLU A 68 3.65 -18.83 -12.11
C GLU A 68 4.84 -18.53 -11.19
N ASP A 69 5.83 -17.78 -11.67
CA ASP A 69 6.98 -17.36 -10.88
C ASP A 69 6.59 -16.44 -9.74
N THR A 70 5.72 -15.46 -10.00
CA THR A 70 5.22 -14.56 -8.96
C THR A 70 4.44 -15.34 -7.89
N LEU A 71 3.58 -16.27 -8.31
CA LEU A 71 2.84 -17.15 -7.39
C LEU A 71 3.79 -17.98 -6.54
N ARG A 72 4.75 -18.68 -7.18
CA ARG A 72 5.72 -19.51 -6.47
C ARG A 72 6.53 -18.72 -5.45
N ASN A 73 7.03 -17.55 -5.83
CA ASN A 73 7.81 -16.69 -4.95
C ASN A 73 6.99 -16.19 -3.75
N ALA A 74 5.72 -15.85 -3.95
CA ALA A 74 4.85 -15.43 -2.86
C ALA A 74 4.51 -16.59 -1.90
N LEU A 75 4.24 -17.78 -2.43
CA LEU A 75 3.98 -18.97 -1.62
C LEU A 75 5.23 -19.37 -0.82
N GLU A 76 6.43 -19.28 -1.40
CA GLU A 76 7.69 -19.52 -0.69
C GLU A 76 7.81 -18.62 0.56
N VAL A 77 7.50 -17.31 0.43
CA VAL A 77 7.53 -16.36 1.54
C VAL A 77 6.51 -16.73 2.63
N LEU A 78 5.32 -17.21 2.23
CA LEU A 78 4.29 -17.65 3.16
C LEU A 78 4.65 -18.97 3.86
N ASP A 79 5.38 -19.86 3.19
CA ASP A 79 5.77 -21.17 3.72
C ASP A 79 6.96 -21.11 4.67
N ASN A 80 7.95 -20.27 4.38
CA ASN A 80 9.17 -20.15 5.18
C ASN A 80 9.03 -19.21 6.38
N GLY A 81 7.87 -18.56 6.54
CA GLY A 81 7.59 -17.65 7.65
C GLY A 81 8.24 -16.27 7.55
N ALA A 82 8.93 -15.94 6.46
CA ALA A 82 9.58 -14.64 6.28
C ALA A 82 8.61 -13.46 6.39
N ALA A 83 7.34 -13.67 6.00
CA ALA A 83 6.28 -12.68 6.13
C ALA A 83 5.91 -12.30 7.59
N MET A 84 6.37 -13.09 8.57
CA MET A 84 6.12 -12.89 10.00
C MET A 84 7.35 -12.40 10.76
N ALA A 85 8.53 -12.34 10.13
CA ALA A 85 9.78 -11.98 10.81
C ALA A 85 9.72 -10.59 11.47
N GLU A 86 9.15 -9.60 10.78
CA GLU A 86 8.98 -8.24 11.32
C GLU A 86 8.00 -8.18 12.51
N TRP A 87 7.21 -9.23 12.73
CA TRP A 87 6.18 -9.30 13.77
C TRP A 87 6.63 -10.07 15.02
N GLU A 88 7.89 -10.49 15.10
CA GLU A 88 8.39 -11.28 16.26
C GLU A 88 8.27 -10.53 17.58
N GLY A 89 8.49 -9.20 17.57
CA GLY A 89 8.36 -8.32 18.73
C GLY A 89 6.94 -7.78 18.98
N ALA A 90 5.97 -8.06 18.10
CA ALA A 90 4.62 -7.55 18.22
C ALA A 90 3.78 -8.33 19.25
N SER A 91 2.65 -7.74 19.68
CA SER A 91 1.70 -8.41 20.58
C SER A 91 1.19 -9.73 19.97
N GLU A 92 0.81 -10.69 20.81
CA GLU A 92 0.24 -11.95 20.33
C GLU A 92 -1.07 -11.73 19.54
N SER A 93 -1.86 -10.71 19.90
CA SER A 93 -3.05 -10.30 19.18
C SER A 93 -2.73 -9.84 17.77
N ASP A 94 -1.70 -9.01 17.61
CA ASP A 94 -1.29 -8.48 16.30
C ASP A 94 -0.70 -9.58 15.43
N ARG A 95 0.14 -10.44 16.01
CA ARG A 95 0.69 -11.62 15.31
C ARG A 95 -0.42 -12.53 14.79
N ARG A 96 -1.44 -12.82 15.60
CA ARG A 96 -2.60 -13.62 15.17
C ARG A 96 -3.41 -12.90 14.08
N SER A 97 -3.55 -11.57 14.19
CA SER A 97 -4.25 -10.77 13.19
C SER A 97 -3.49 -10.77 11.86
N ARG A 98 -2.17 -10.58 11.91
CA ARG A 98 -1.31 -10.66 10.72
C ARG A 98 -1.38 -12.04 10.08
N GLN A 99 -1.28 -13.11 10.86
CA GLN A 99 -1.39 -14.48 10.33
C GLN A 99 -2.70 -14.69 9.56
N ARG A 100 -3.84 -14.21 10.10
CA ARG A 100 -5.13 -14.29 9.37
C ARG A 100 -5.11 -13.51 8.04
N VAL A 101 -4.37 -12.41 7.96
CA VAL A 101 -4.20 -11.66 6.70
C VAL A 101 -3.43 -12.50 5.69
N LEU A 102 -2.32 -13.12 6.12
CA LEU A 102 -1.50 -13.98 5.27
C LEU A 102 -2.25 -15.25 4.82
N ASP A 103 -3.03 -15.87 5.70
CA ASP A 103 -3.87 -17.03 5.37
C ASP A 103 -4.94 -16.67 4.32
N ARG A 104 -5.53 -15.49 4.42
CA ARG A 104 -6.48 -14.98 3.41
C ARG A 104 -5.79 -14.69 2.08
N LEU A 105 -4.58 -14.13 2.14
CA LEU A 105 -3.79 -13.89 0.94
C LEU A 105 -3.46 -15.22 0.24
N ARG A 106 -2.99 -16.23 0.97
CA ARG A 106 -2.72 -17.57 0.42
C ARG A 106 -3.95 -18.13 -0.32
N LYS A 107 -5.09 -18.18 0.37
CA LYS A 107 -6.35 -18.68 -0.23
C LYS A 107 -6.72 -17.93 -1.51
N LYS A 108 -6.47 -16.62 -1.53
CA LYS A 108 -6.71 -15.78 -2.70
C LYS A 108 -5.76 -16.15 -3.83
N LEU A 109 -4.46 -16.25 -3.58
CA LEU A 109 -3.45 -16.53 -4.61
C LEU A 109 -3.61 -17.94 -5.21
N GLU A 110 -4.05 -18.92 -4.40
CA GLU A 110 -4.34 -20.29 -4.84
C GLU A 110 -5.68 -20.40 -5.61
N SER A 111 -6.53 -19.36 -5.55
CA SER A 111 -7.77 -19.36 -6.31
C SER A 111 -7.56 -18.88 -7.75
N PRO A 112 -8.43 -19.28 -8.70
CA PRO A 112 -8.32 -18.81 -10.08
C PRO A 112 -8.34 -17.29 -10.14
N GLN A 113 -7.35 -16.69 -10.82
CA GLN A 113 -7.37 -15.27 -11.08
C GLN A 113 -8.44 -14.90 -12.13
N GLY A 114 -8.96 -13.68 -12.02
CA GLY A 114 -9.92 -13.16 -13.00
C GLY A 114 -9.28 -12.85 -14.36
N PRO A 115 -10.08 -12.38 -15.32
CA PRO A 115 -9.58 -11.98 -16.63
C PRO A 115 -8.61 -10.79 -16.51
N LEU A 116 -7.67 -10.70 -17.45
CA LEU A 116 -6.75 -9.58 -17.57
C LEU A 116 -7.49 -8.25 -17.59
N LYS A 117 -7.11 -7.36 -16.68
CA LYS A 117 -7.68 -6.01 -16.60
C LYS A 117 -6.74 -5.00 -17.24
N THR A 118 -7.29 -4.17 -18.09
CA THR A 118 -6.56 -3.03 -18.65
C THR A 118 -6.37 -1.97 -17.56
N VAL A 119 -5.12 -1.65 -17.28
CA VAL A 119 -4.76 -0.59 -16.34
C VAL A 119 -4.73 0.74 -17.09
N LYS A 120 -5.50 1.72 -16.58
CA LYS A 120 -5.55 3.07 -17.17
C LYS A 120 -5.21 4.09 -16.09
N ARG A 121 -4.35 5.05 -16.41
CA ARG A 121 -4.03 6.14 -15.49
C ARG A 121 -5.32 6.86 -15.08
N PRO A 122 -5.57 7.01 -13.76
CA PRO A 122 -6.75 7.74 -13.30
C PRO A 122 -6.71 9.16 -13.82
N LYS A 123 -7.87 9.66 -14.23
CA LYS A 123 -7.97 11.07 -14.61
C LYS A 123 -7.64 11.94 -13.40
N PRO A 124 -6.84 13.02 -13.58
CA PRO A 124 -6.56 13.92 -12.49
C PRO A 124 -7.87 14.46 -11.90
N LYS A 125 -7.97 14.41 -10.58
CA LYS A 125 -9.13 14.97 -9.87
C LYS A 125 -9.18 16.47 -10.15
N LYS A 126 -10.31 16.97 -10.64
CA LYS A 126 -10.54 18.41 -10.72
C LYS A 126 -10.68 18.92 -9.28
N PHE A 127 -9.70 19.69 -8.84
CA PHE A 127 -9.79 20.34 -7.53
C PHE A 127 -10.84 21.46 -7.62
N LYS A 128 -11.64 21.58 -6.55
CA LYS A 128 -12.62 22.68 -6.41
C LYS A 128 -11.92 24.02 -6.27
N TYR A 129 -10.72 24.02 -5.73
CA TYR A 129 -9.91 25.19 -5.43
C TYR A 129 -8.77 25.35 -6.44
N LYS A 130 -8.40 26.60 -6.71
CA LYS A 130 -7.27 26.97 -7.58
C LYS A 130 -6.07 27.35 -6.73
N ILE A 131 -4.88 27.32 -7.32
CA ILE A 131 -3.67 27.87 -6.67
C ILE A 131 -3.92 29.33 -6.34
N GLY A 132 -3.68 29.72 -5.09
CA GLY A 132 -3.94 31.06 -4.56
C GLY A 132 -5.29 31.23 -3.85
N ASP A 133 -6.19 30.25 -3.93
CA ASP A 133 -7.43 30.29 -3.14
C ASP A 133 -7.11 30.15 -1.64
N VAL A 134 -7.83 30.90 -0.84
CA VAL A 134 -7.77 30.82 0.62
C VAL A 134 -8.91 29.94 1.10
N ILE A 135 -8.57 28.85 1.78
CA ILE A 135 -9.55 27.92 2.33
C ILE A 135 -9.68 28.16 3.83
N SER A 136 -10.90 28.47 4.28
CA SER A 136 -11.26 28.52 5.70
C SER A 136 -11.80 27.17 6.13
N VAL A 137 -11.19 26.55 7.14
CA VAL A 137 -11.64 25.29 7.72
C VAL A 137 -12.16 25.55 9.13
N GLN A 138 -13.43 25.24 9.36
CA GLN A 138 -13.99 25.28 10.69
C GLN A 138 -13.63 23.99 11.44
N LEU A 139 -12.86 24.12 12.53
CA LEU A 139 -12.55 22.98 13.38
C LEU A 139 -13.79 22.56 14.17
N VAL A 140 -14.22 21.32 14.02
CA VAL A 140 -15.34 20.78 14.79
C VAL A 140 -14.87 20.57 16.24
N PRO A 141 -15.55 21.12 17.24
CA PRO A 141 -15.13 21.03 18.65
C PRO A 141 -14.98 19.59 19.17
N GLU A 142 -15.66 18.64 18.56
CA GLU A 142 -15.63 17.22 18.95
C GLU A 142 -14.27 16.56 18.68
N LEU A 143 -13.48 17.04 17.72
CA LEU A 143 -12.13 16.56 17.44
C LEU A 143 -11.10 17.04 18.47
N VAL A 144 -11.47 17.97 19.33
CA VAL A 144 -10.57 18.61 20.30
C VAL A 144 -10.89 18.20 21.75
N LYS A 145 -11.92 17.38 21.96
CA LYS A 145 -12.29 16.85 23.29
C LYS A 145 -11.13 16.03 23.87
N GLY A 146 -10.52 16.55 24.92
CA GLY A 146 -9.46 15.89 25.68
C GLY A 146 -8.08 16.55 25.64
N LYS A 147 -7.92 17.70 24.98
CA LYS A 147 -6.68 18.49 25.03
C LYS A 147 -6.96 19.89 25.60
N PRO A 148 -6.81 20.10 26.92
CA PRO A 148 -7.18 21.35 27.58
C PRO A 148 -6.29 22.56 27.23
N GLU A 149 -5.20 22.37 26.49
CA GLU A 149 -4.22 23.41 26.19
C GLU A 149 -4.27 23.92 24.74
N ILE A 150 -5.26 23.53 23.95
CA ILE A 150 -5.38 24.07 22.59
C ILE A 150 -6.36 25.24 22.64
N GLU A 151 -5.83 26.47 22.68
CA GLU A 151 -6.59 27.64 22.29
C GLU A 151 -7.09 27.48 20.87
N ILE A 152 -8.41 27.31 20.73
CA ILE A 152 -9.05 27.11 19.44
C ILE A 152 -9.10 28.47 18.75
N TYR A 153 -8.12 28.78 17.92
CA TYR A 153 -8.27 29.84 16.94
C TYR A 153 -9.27 29.36 15.89
N CYS A 154 -10.49 29.88 15.93
CA CYS A 154 -11.62 29.42 15.11
C CYS A 154 -11.45 29.55 13.59
N ASN A 155 -10.38 30.18 13.10
CA ASN A 155 -10.13 30.30 11.66
C ASN A 155 -8.65 30.10 11.34
N LYS A 156 -8.27 28.91 10.87
CA LYS A 156 -6.98 28.72 10.20
C LYS A 156 -7.16 28.89 8.70
N TYR A 157 -6.41 29.83 8.13
CA TYR A 157 -6.34 30.01 6.70
C TYR A 157 -5.16 29.21 6.14
N PHE A 158 -5.43 28.41 5.12
CA PHE A 158 -4.39 27.70 4.40
C PHE A 158 -4.31 28.24 2.97
N MET A 159 -3.14 28.68 2.56
CA MET A 159 -2.88 29.01 1.17
C MET A 159 -2.50 27.73 0.42
N VAL A 160 -3.14 27.48 -0.72
CA VAL A 160 -2.73 26.41 -1.64
C VAL A 160 -1.49 26.90 -2.39
N GLN A 161 -0.35 26.31 -2.08
CA GLN A 161 0.90 26.58 -2.79
C GLN A 161 1.09 25.56 -3.91
N ALA A 162 1.75 26.02 -5.00
CA ALA A 162 2.09 25.17 -6.14
C ALA A 162 3.21 24.20 -5.83
#